data_ff583054f900662310d5dd4b4801bdd7
#
_entry.id   ff583054f900662310d5dd4b4801bdd7
#
_cell.length_a   1.000
_cell.length_b   1.000
_cell.length_c   1.000
_cell.angle_alpha   90.00
_cell.angle_beta   90.00
_cell.angle_gamma   90.00
#
_symmetry.space_group_name_H-M   'P 1'
#
loop_
_entity.id
_entity.type
_entity.pdbx_description
1 polymer ?
#
loop_
_entity_poly.entity_id
_entity_poly.type
_entity_poly.pdbx_seq_one_letter_code
_entity_poly.pdbx_strand_id
1 'polypeptide(L)'
;MEKKKVVIALGGNALGKDVEEQKEAVAKTAKVIVDLAQQGLDIIVTHGNGPQVGMIQNAMDNLVVTHENYKQVPLPTSVAMSQGYIGIDLQNAIKYELYSRNIEGKVSTILSQVEVDKNDPAFENPTKPIGRFLTKEEAEENEANGVRCMEDAGRGYRVVVASPMPQRIRELETIKTLVNAGHIVITCGGGGIPVISENGKLVGVNAVIDKDNASSLLAAQLGADYLVILTAVEKVAINFGKENQEWLSDLTVDQAKEYIAEEQFAKGSMLPKIEAAIRFAELGEGRRTLITLLDKAAEGIAGKTGTVIHQ
;
A
#
# COMPACT_ATOMS: atom_id res chain seq x y z
N MET A 1 26.70 -12.33 -8.86
CA MET A 1 26.18 -11.48 -7.78
C MET A 1 24.69 -11.73 -7.66
N GLU A 2 24.18 -11.88 -6.46
CA GLU A 2 22.74 -11.98 -6.21
C GLU A 2 22.09 -10.65 -6.62
N LYS A 3 20.93 -10.74 -7.30
CA LYS A 3 20.19 -9.53 -7.69
C LYS A 3 19.64 -8.84 -6.45
N LYS A 4 19.65 -7.51 -6.45
CA LYS A 4 19.02 -6.74 -5.37
C LYS A 4 17.50 -6.87 -5.44
N LYS A 5 16.88 -7.14 -4.30
CA LYS A 5 15.42 -7.23 -4.15
C LYS A 5 14.85 -5.86 -3.79
N VAL A 6 13.84 -5.44 -4.52
CA VAL A 6 13.17 -4.14 -4.34
C VAL A 6 11.68 -4.35 -4.16
N VAL A 7 11.13 -3.94 -3.02
CA VAL A 7 9.68 -3.87 -2.81
C VAL A 7 9.21 -2.46 -3.15
N ILE A 8 8.29 -2.35 -4.10
CA ILE A 8 7.72 -1.08 -4.58
C ILE A 8 6.29 -0.95 -4.07
N ALA A 9 6.05 0.02 -3.20
CA ALA A 9 4.74 0.34 -2.64
C ALA A 9 4.06 1.44 -3.48
N LEU A 10 3.07 1.07 -4.30
CA LEU A 10 2.33 1.99 -5.15
C LEU A 10 1.28 2.77 -4.35
N GLY A 11 1.36 4.10 -4.37
CA GLY A 11 0.35 5.00 -3.82
C GLY A 11 -0.90 5.13 -4.69
N GLY A 12 -1.92 5.84 -4.21
CA GLY A 12 -3.16 6.06 -4.95
C GLY A 12 -2.97 6.72 -6.33
N ASN A 13 -1.98 7.59 -6.46
CA ASN A 13 -1.67 8.27 -7.73
C ASN A 13 -1.15 7.30 -8.82
N ALA A 14 -0.68 6.12 -8.44
CA ALA A 14 -0.22 5.10 -9.37
C ALA A 14 -1.33 4.16 -9.85
N LEU A 15 -2.58 4.36 -9.37
CA LEU A 15 -3.70 3.45 -9.60
C LEU A 15 -4.96 4.12 -10.16
N GLY A 16 -5.04 5.47 -10.18
CA GLY A 16 -6.26 6.19 -10.59
C GLY A 16 -7.42 6.07 -9.58
N LYS A 17 -8.49 6.80 -9.85
CA LYS A 17 -9.69 6.87 -8.99
C LYS A 17 -10.88 6.11 -9.58
N ASP A 18 -10.92 5.96 -10.88
CA ASP A 18 -11.93 5.23 -11.63
C ASP A 18 -11.28 4.27 -12.64
N VAL A 19 -12.12 3.58 -13.43
CA VAL A 19 -11.67 2.54 -14.38
C VAL A 19 -10.79 3.10 -15.50
N GLU A 20 -11.06 4.30 -15.98
CA GLU A 20 -10.33 4.92 -17.08
C GLU A 20 -8.99 5.46 -16.58
N GLU A 21 -9.01 6.24 -15.49
CA GLU A 21 -7.79 6.71 -14.83
C GLU A 21 -6.90 5.54 -14.38
N GLN A 22 -7.49 4.43 -13.92
CA GLN A 22 -6.72 3.25 -13.50
C GLN A 22 -5.96 2.64 -14.68
N LYS A 23 -6.57 2.50 -15.84
CA LYS A 23 -5.88 1.98 -17.04
C LYS A 23 -4.68 2.83 -17.45
N GLU A 24 -4.85 4.15 -17.43
CA GLU A 24 -3.75 5.07 -17.74
C GLU A 24 -2.65 5.02 -16.67
N ALA A 25 -3.03 5.01 -15.41
CA ALA A 25 -2.10 5.00 -14.28
C ALA A 25 -1.27 3.70 -14.25
N VAL A 26 -1.91 2.53 -14.43
CA VAL A 26 -1.18 1.24 -14.44
C VAL A 26 -0.28 1.11 -15.66
N ALA A 27 -0.63 1.71 -16.81
CA ALA A 27 0.25 1.73 -17.99
C ALA A 27 1.52 2.57 -17.74
N LYS A 28 1.40 3.73 -17.07
CA LYS A 28 2.56 4.54 -16.65
C LYS A 28 3.40 3.79 -15.62
N THR A 29 2.75 3.18 -14.65
CA THR A 29 3.41 2.38 -13.59
C THR A 29 4.18 1.20 -14.17
N ALA A 30 3.61 0.50 -15.16
CA ALA A 30 4.24 -0.63 -15.82
C ALA A 30 5.58 -0.25 -16.48
N LYS A 31 5.66 0.92 -17.12
CA LYS A 31 6.91 1.42 -17.72
C LYS A 31 8.02 1.54 -16.67
N VAL A 32 7.71 2.17 -15.54
CA VAL A 32 8.68 2.36 -14.45
C VAL A 32 9.11 1.01 -13.85
N ILE A 33 8.17 0.08 -13.64
CA ILE A 33 8.48 -1.26 -13.13
C ILE A 33 9.41 -2.01 -14.09
N VAL A 34 9.15 -1.96 -15.39
CA VAL A 34 9.99 -2.62 -16.40
C VAL A 34 11.34 -1.93 -16.52
N ASP A 35 11.42 -0.61 -16.43
CA ASP A 35 12.71 0.13 -16.40
C ASP A 35 13.60 -0.34 -15.25
N LEU A 36 13.01 -0.56 -14.05
CA LEU A 36 13.72 -1.07 -12.89
C LEU A 36 14.13 -2.55 -13.05
N ALA A 37 13.25 -3.38 -13.61
CA ALA A 37 13.56 -4.78 -13.89
C ALA A 37 14.72 -4.93 -14.89
N GLN A 38 14.81 -4.04 -15.91
CA GLN A 38 15.91 -4.01 -16.86
C GLN A 38 17.26 -3.63 -16.23
N GLN A 39 17.26 -2.97 -15.05
CA GLN A 39 18.48 -2.71 -14.29
C GLN A 39 18.99 -3.94 -13.53
N GLY A 40 18.35 -5.09 -13.67
CA GLY A 40 18.75 -6.34 -13.06
C GLY A 40 18.27 -6.48 -11.61
N LEU A 41 17.17 -5.81 -11.24
CA LEU A 41 16.54 -5.88 -9.92
C LEU A 41 15.45 -6.95 -9.89
N ASP A 42 15.30 -7.63 -8.77
CA ASP A 42 14.14 -8.47 -8.47
C ASP A 42 13.02 -7.59 -7.90
N ILE A 43 11.92 -7.47 -8.65
CA ILE A 43 10.86 -6.52 -8.35
C ILE A 43 9.65 -7.20 -7.72
N ILE A 44 9.25 -6.68 -6.56
CA ILE A 44 8.02 -7.04 -5.86
C ILE A 44 7.16 -5.78 -5.75
N VAL A 45 5.89 -5.86 -6.14
CA VAL A 45 4.98 -4.73 -6.18
C VAL A 45 3.87 -4.92 -5.18
N THR A 46 3.66 -3.92 -4.34
CA THR A 46 2.47 -3.79 -3.50
C THR A 46 1.67 -2.56 -3.93
N HIS A 47 0.39 -2.51 -3.63
CA HIS A 47 -0.46 -1.40 -4.02
C HIS A 47 -1.52 -1.08 -2.97
N GLY A 48 -1.99 0.16 -2.95
CA GLY A 48 -3.20 0.54 -2.21
C GLY A 48 -4.48 0.05 -2.90
N ASN A 49 -5.63 0.20 -2.24
CA ASN A 49 -6.93 -0.17 -2.79
C ASN A 49 -8.08 0.72 -2.28
N GLY A 50 -7.81 1.80 -1.57
CA GLY A 50 -8.82 2.57 -0.84
C GLY A 50 -10.09 2.92 -1.64
N PRO A 51 -10.00 3.52 -2.84
CA PRO A 51 -11.18 3.77 -3.67
C PRO A 51 -11.89 2.49 -4.11
N GLN A 52 -11.12 1.49 -4.57
CA GLN A 52 -11.66 0.25 -5.15
C GLN A 52 -12.34 -0.63 -4.11
N VAL A 53 -11.74 -0.82 -2.93
CA VAL A 53 -12.36 -1.62 -1.86
C VAL A 53 -13.64 -0.98 -1.34
N GLY A 54 -13.67 0.35 -1.24
CA GLY A 54 -14.87 1.07 -0.84
C GLY A 54 -15.98 0.97 -1.89
N MET A 55 -15.65 1.08 -3.17
CA MET A 55 -16.59 0.88 -4.26
C MET A 55 -17.21 -0.54 -4.23
N ILE A 56 -16.36 -1.56 -4.08
CA ILE A 56 -16.79 -2.96 -4.01
C ILE A 56 -17.69 -3.18 -2.77
N GLN A 57 -17.25 -2.72 -1.59
CA GLN A 57 -18.04 -2.89 -0.36
C GLN A 57 -19.41 -2.21 -0.48
N ASN A 58 -19.46 -0.96 -0.95
CA ASN A 58 -20.72 -0.25 -1.15
C ASN A 58 -21.67 -0.98 -2.15
N ALA A 59 -21.13 -1.55 -3.22
CA ALA A 59 -21.93 -2.32 -4.17
C ALA A 59 -22.51 -3.58 -3.50
N MET A 60 -21.72 -4.30 -2.70
CA MET A 60 -22.16 -5.49 -1.98
C MET A 60 -23.20 -5.15 -0.89
N ASP A 61 -23.00 -4.07 -0.14
CA ASP A 61 -23.95 -3.62 0.89
C ASP A 61 -25.28 -3.20 0.28
N ASN A 62 -25.27 -2.44 -0.83
CA ASN A 62 -26.49 -2.06 -1.56
C ASN A 62 -27.24 -3.27 -2.12
N LEU A 63 -26.52 -4.30 -2.57
CA LEU A 63 -27.16 -5.52 -3.08
C LEU A 63 -27.98 -6.21 -1.99
N VAL A 64 -27.50 -6.25 -0.75
CA VAL A 64 -28.22 -6.84 0.40
C VAL A 64 -29.46 -6.02 0.75
N VAL A 65 -29.39 -4.70 0.69
CA VAL A 65 -30.52 -3.81 0.98
C VAL A 65 -31.64 -3.95 -0.06
N THR A 66 -31.25 -4.15 -1.33
CA THR A 66 -32.20 -4.20 -2.45
C THR A 66 -32.74 -5.61 -2.75
N HIS A 67 -32.09 -6.65 -2.24
CA HIS A 67 -32.43 -8.06 -2.54
C HIS A 67 -32.28 -8.94 -1.30
N GLU A 68 -33.37 -9.36 -0.69
CA GLU A 68 -33.42 -10.13 0.55
C GLU A 68 -32.69 -11.50 0.49
N ASN A 69 -32.47 -12.04 -0.70
CA ASN A 69 -31.80 -13.34 -0.90
C ASN A 69 -30.27 -13.28 -0.73
N TYR A 70 -29.67 -12.09 -0.78
CA TYR A 70 -28.22 -11.91 -0.58
C TYR A 70 -27.88 -11.66 0.88
N LYS A 71 -26.71 -12.09 1.27
CA LYS A 71 -26.16 -11.86 2.62
C LYS A 71 -24.99 -10.91 2.54
N GLN A 72 -24.78 -10.20 3.61
CA GLN A 72 -23.67 -9.23 3.71
C GLN A 72 -22.33 -9.89 3.45
N VAL A 73 -21.57 -9.27 2.58
CA VAL A 73 -20.19 -9.68 2.25
C VAL A 73 -19.24 -8.98 3.24
N PRO A 74 -18.42 -9.73 3.99
CA PRO A 74 -17.49 -9.12 4.93
C PRO A 74 -16.37 -8.36 4.21
N LEU A 75 -15.88 -7.29 4.82
CA LEU A 75 -14.85 -6.41 4.26
C LEU A 75 -13.57 -7.14 3.77
N PRO A 76 -13.06 -8.19 4.46
CA PRO A 76 -11.92 -8.96 3.95
C PRO A 76 -12.15 -9.58 2.56
N THR A 77 -13.39 -9.96 2.26
CA THR A 77 -13.77 -10.46 0.93
C THR A 77 -13.68 -9.36 -0.12
N SER A 78 -14.14 -8.16 0.20
CA SER A 78 -14.01 -6.99 -0.68
C SER A 78 -12.55 -6.59 -0.88
N VAL A 79 -11.71 -6.74 0.15
CA VAL A 79 -10.25 -6.57 0.01
C VAL A 79 -9.69 -7.60 -0.97
N ALA A 80 -10.06 -8.88 -0.86
CA ALA A 80 -9.62 -9.93 -1.80
C ALA A 80 -10.06 -9.64 -3.24
N MET A 81 -11.31 -9.21 -3.46
CA MET A 81 -11.80 -8.78 -4.76
C MET A 81 -11.00 -7.61 -5.34
N SER A 82 -10.64 -6.62 -4.49
CA SER A 82 -9.83 -5.48 -4.91
C SER A 82 -8.40 -5.88 -5.30
N GLN A 83 -7.81 -6.89 -4.64
CA GLN A 83 -6.51 -7.43 -5.03
C GLN A 83 -6.57 -8.07 -6.42
N GLY A 84 -7.61 -8.84 -6.70
CA GLY A 84 -7.81 -9.43 -8.03
C GLY A 84 -8.02 -8.35 -9.10
N TYR A 85 -8.88 -7.37 -8.84
CA TYR A 85 -9.19 -6.28 -9.75
C TYR A 85 -7.96 -5.44 -10.12
N ILE A 86 -7.27 -4.87 -9.14
CA ILE A 86 -6.09 -4.04 -9.38
C ILE A 86 -4.92 -4.90 -9.88
N GLY A 87 -4.76 -6.09 -9.28
CA GLY A 87 -3.66 -6.98 -9.60
C GLY A 87 -3.66 -7.46 -11.05
N ILE A 88 -4.84 -7.77 -11.63
CA ILE A 88 -4.93 -8.20 -13.03
C ILE A 88 -4.60 -7.04 -13.99
N ASP A 89 -5.04 -5.82 -13.69
CA ASP A 89 -4.74 -4.65 -14.51
C ASP A 89 -3.24 -4.35 -14.51
N LEU A 90 -2.59 -4.33 -13.33
CA LEU A 90 -1.14 -4.18 -13.21
C LEU A 90 -0.38 -5.30 -13.92
N GLN A 91 -0.80 -6.56 -13.72
CA GLN A 91 -0.17 -7.72 -14.34
C GLN A 91 -0.22 -7.62 -15.86
N ASN A 92 -1.39 -7.27 -16.42
CA ASN A 92 -1.56 -7.15 -17.86
C ASN A 92 -0.76 -5.97 -18.43
N ALA A 93 -0.75 -4.82 -17.74
CA ALA A 93 0.04 -3.66 -18.17
C ALA A 93 1.54 -3.96 -18.17
N ILE A 94 2.08 -4.61 -17.12
CA ILE A 94 3.49 -4.99 -17.05
C ILE A 94 3.84 -6.03 -18.13
N LYS A 95 2.98 -7.05 -18.35
CA LYS A 95 3.18 -8.02 -19.43
C LYS A 95 3.21 -7.37 -20.81
N TYR A 96 2.28 -6.44 -21.04
CA TYR A 96 2.25 -5.69 -22.31
C TYR A 96 3.51 -4.85 -22.50
N GLU A 97 3.99 -4.17 -21.47
CA GLU A 97 5.19 -3.36 -21.52
C GLU A 97 6.45 -4.23 -21.78
N LEU A 98 6.57 -5.39 -21.13
CA LEU A 98 7.62 -6.38 -21.41
C LEU A 98 7.58 -6.84 -22.88
N TYR A 99 6.39 -7.21 -23.37
CA TYR A 99 6.18 -7.64 -24.75
C TYR A 99 6.56 -6.55 -25.74
N SER A 100 6.12 -5.31 -25.52
CA SER A 100 6.39 -4.17 -26.42
C SER A 100 7.88 -3.84 -26.56
N ARG A 101 8.67 -4.20 -25.54
CA ARG A 101 10.14 -4.04 -25.52
C ARG A 101 10.91 -5.30 -25.94
N ASN A 102 10.24 -6.37 -26.35
CA ASN A 102 10.84 -7.67 -26.64
C ASN A 102 11.67 -8.23 -25.46
N ILE A 103 11.16 -8.06 -24.22
CA ILE A 103 11.79 -8.57 -23.02
C ILE A 103 11.03 -9.82 -22.57
N GLU A 104 11.74 -10.95 -22.43
CA GLU A 104 11.18 -12.11 -21.75
C GLU A 104 11.03 -11.82 -20.24
N GLY A 105 9.84 -12.02 -19.72
CA GLY A 105 9.58 -11.80 -18.30
C GLY A 105 8.30 -12.48 -17.83
N LYS A 106 8.29 -12.83 -16.57
CA LYS A 106 7.16 -13.47 -15.90
C LYS A 106 6.55 -12.48 -14.91
N VAL A 107 5.23 -12.37 -14.92
CA VAL A 107 4.49 -11.51 -13.97
C VAL A 107 3.39 -12.34 -13.34
N SER A 108 3.28 -12.28 -12.03
CA SER A 108 2.27 -13.01 -11.26
C SER A 108 1.65 -12.15 -10.19
N THR A 109 0.32 -12.21 -10.08
CA THR A 109 -0.44 -11.62 -8.99
C THR A 109 -0.79 -12.70 -7.97
N ILE A 110 -0.55 -12.44 -6.68
CA ILE A 110 -0.87 -13.34 -5.58
C ILE A 110 -1.88 -12.65 -4.67
N LEU A 111 -3.02 -13.31 -4.45
CA LEU A 111 -3.92 -12.96 -3.36
C LEU A 111 -3.22 -13.27 -2.04
N SER A 112 -3.08 -12.27 -1.20
CA SER A 112 -2.26 -12.37 0.00
C SER A 112 -3.07 -12.08 1.25
N GLN A 113 -3.01 -13.00 2.20
CA GLN A 113 -3.57 -12.86 3.54
C GLN A 113 -2.47 -12.34 4.49
N VAL A 114 -2.84 -11.38 5.32
CA VAL A 114 -1.93 -10.80 6.31
C VAL A 114 -2.53 -10.94 7.70
N GLU A 115 -1.83 -11.66 8.55
CA GLU A 115 -2.23 -11.92 9.92
C GLU A 115 -2.02 -10.68 10.79
N VAL A 116 -3.02 -10.39 11.62
CA VAL A 116 -3.04 -9.27 12.57
C VAL A 116 -3.37 -9.78 13.97
N ASP A 117 -3.05 -8.99 14.99
CA ASP A 117 -3.45 -9.30 16.36
C ASP A 117 -4.93 -8.97 16.54
N LYS A 118 -5.72 -9.95 17.02
CA LYS A 118 -7.14 -9.73 17.35
C LYS A 118 -7.36 -8.70 18.46
N ASN A 119 -6.35 -8.46 19.29
CA ASN A 119 -6.39 -7.50 20.39
C ASN A 119 -5.73 -6.16 20.02
N ASP A 120 -5.44 -5.91 18.73
CA ASP A 120 -4.86 -4.64 18.31
C ASP A 120 -5.81 -3.48 18.66
N PRO A 121 -5.31 -2.40 19.32
CA PRO A 121 -6.12 -1.25 19.73
C PRO A 121 -6.88 -0.58 18.58
N ALA A 122 -6.43 -0.76 17.34
CA ALA A 122 -7.10 -0.23 16.16
C ALA A 122 -8.53 -0.75 16.00
N PHE A 123 -8.86 -1.93 16.54
CA PHE A 123 -10.24 -2.45 16.50
C PHE A 123 -11.20 -1.67 17.41
N GLU A 124 -10.70 -1.12 18.51
CA GLU A 124 -11.48 -0.27 19.40
C GLU A 124 -11.56 1.18 18.88
N ASN A 125 -10.54 1.63 18.16
CA ASN A 125 -10.45 2.99 17.62
C ASN A 125 -10.20 3.00 16.11
N PRO A 126 -11.22 2.73 15.27
CA PRO A 126 -11.12 2.78 13.82
C PRO A 126 -10.80 4.19 13.31
N THR A 127 -9.74 4.32 12.49
CA THR A 127 -9.26 5.60 11.94
C THR A 127 -8.91 5.55 10.46
N LYS A 128 -8.95 4.37 9.81
CA LYS A 128 -8.54 4.22 8.41
C LYS A 128 -9.69 4.55 7.46
N PRO A 129 -9.60 5.65 6.67
CA PRO A 129 -10.65 6.03 5.76
C PRO A 129 -10.75 5.06 4.57
N ILE A 130 -11.98 4.64 4.23
CA ILE A 130 -12.31 3.84 3.05
C ILE A 130 -13.46 4.47 2.26
N GLY A 131 -13.64 4.05 1.01
CA GLY A 131 -14.76 4.44 0.17
C GLY A 131 -14.69 5.89 -0.32
N ARG A 132 -15.86 6.40 -0.75
CA ARG A 132 -16.04 7.76 -1.26
C ARG A 132 -16.12 8.80 -0.16
N PHE A 133 -15.98 10.06 -0.53
CA PHE A 133 -16.33 11.16 0.36
C PHE A 133 -17.85 11.24 0.53
N LEU A 134 -18.28 11.51 1.74
CA LEU A 134 -19.66 11.67 2.18
C LEU A 134 -19.91 13.13 2.52
N THR A 135 -21.16 13.57 2.37
CA THR A 135 -21.62 14.82 2.99
C THR A 135 -21.73 14.64 4.50
N LYS A 136 -21.94 15.74 5.22
CA LYS A 136 -22.14 15.69 6.66
C LYS A 136 -23.42 14.90 7.03
N GLU A 137 -24.48 15.12 6.28
CA GLU A 137 -25.79 14.45 6.47
C GLU A 137 -25.65 12.94 6.24
N GLU A 138 -24.96 12.51 5.17
CA GLU A 138 -24.68 11.10 4.90
C GLU A 138 -23.83 10.45 6.01
N ALA A 139 -22.88 11.20 6.57
CA ALA A 139 -22.07 10.72 7.69
C ALA A 139 -22.87 10.54 8.96
N GLU A 140 -23.73 11.50 9.30
CA GLU A 140 -24.64 11.44 10.45
C GLU A 140 -25.65 10.26 10.31
N GLU A 141 -26.16 9.99 9.11
CA GLU A 141 -26.99 8.82 8.84
C GLU A 141 -26.23 7.50 9.04
N ASN A 142 -25.00 7.41 8.53
CA ASN A 142 -24.13 6.26 8.74
C ASN A 142 -23.86 6.01 10.24
N GLU A 143 -23.54 7.06 10.99
CA GLU A 143 -23.28 6.96 12.43
C GLU A 143 -24.51 6.52 13.22
N ALA A 144 -25.70 6.98 12.84
CA ALA A 144 -26.97 6.51 13.41
C ALA A 144 -27.20 5.00 13.17
N ASN A 145 -26.64 4.46 12.09
CA ASN A 145 -26.65 3.03 11.76
C ASN A 145 -25.44 2.25 12.30
N GLY A 146 -24.60 2.87 13.16
CA GLY A 146 -23.44 2.24 13.79
C GLY A 146 -22.18 2.17 12.90
N VAL A 147 -22.17 2.87 11.75
CA VAL A 147 -21.00 2.94 10.86
C VAL A 147 -20.22 4.21 11.20
N ARG A 148 -19.01 4.06 11.71
CA ARG A 148 -18.16 5.19 12.08
C ARG A 148 -17.70 5.98 10.87
N CYS A 149 -17.79 7.31 10.95
CA CYS A 149 -17.30 8.24 9.96
C CYS A 149 -16.33 9.25 10.59
N MET A 150 -15.41 9.77 9.81
CA MET A 150 -14.51 10.86 10.21
C MET A 150 -14.37 11.87 9.09
N GLU A 151 -14.16 13.13 9.47
CA GLU A 151 -13.78 14.20 8.56
C GLU A 151 -12.37 13.93 8.02
N ASP A 152 -12.19 14.05 6.69
CA ASP A 152 -10.93 13.75 6.01
C ASP A 152 -10.34 15.01 5.35
N ALA A 153 -9.56 15.74 6.10
CA ALA A 153 -8.71 16.85 5.66
C ALA A 153 -9.46 17.95 4.89
N GLY A 154 -10.64 18.37 5.36
CA GLY A 154 -11.44 19.46 4.76
C GLY A 154 -12.15 19.08 3.46
N ARG A 155 -12.09 17.80 3.04
CA ARG A 155 -12.68 17.31 1.78
C ARG A 155 -14.07 16.67 1.94
N GLY A 156 -14.54 16.52 3.17
CA GLY A 156 -15.77 15.85 3.55
C GLY A 156 -15.52 14.70 4.53
N TYR A 157 -16.50 13.85 4.69
CA TYR A 157 -16.46 12.73 5.62
C TYR A 157 -16.17 11.41 4.88
N ARG A 158 -15.62 10.44 5.59
CA ARG A 158 -15.43 9.07 5.08
C ARG A 158 -15.73 8.05 6.15
N VAL A 159 -16.24 6.89 5.74
CA VAL A 159 -16.29 5.71 6.61
C VAL A 159 -14.88 5.36 7.06
N VAL A 160 -14.73 5.05 8.35
CA VAL A 160 -13.45 4.59 8.90
C VAL A 160 -13.57 3.18 9.45
N VAL A 161 -12.51 2.39 9.23
CA VAL A 161 -12.38 1.02 9.72
C VAL A 161 -11.11 0.85 10.53
N ALA A 162 -11.01 -0.25 11.25
CA ALA A 162 -9.78 -0.62 11.96
C ALA A 162 -8.61 -0.76 10.98
N SER A 163 -7.41 -0.34 11.42
CA SER A 163 -6.17 -0.53 10.66
C SER A 163 -5.08 -1.12 11.56
N PRO A 164 -5.20 -2.42 11.90
CA PRO A 164 -4.26 -3.09 12.78
C PRO A 164 -2.89 -3.25 12.13
N MET A 165 -1.87 -3.43 12.96
CA MET A 165 -0.50 -3.67 12.51
C MET A 165 -0.35 -5.08 11.91
N PRO A 166 0.28 -5.20 10.72
CA PRO A 166 0.52 -6.50 10.10
C PRO A 166 1.61 -7.26 10.87
N GLN A 167 1.36 -8.55 11.13
CA GLN A 167 2.30 -9.41 11.87
C GLN A 167 2.97 -10.45 10.97
N ARG A 168 2.22 -11.06 10.06
CA ARG A 168 2.72 -12.15 9.22
C ARG A 168 2.01 -12.20 7.87
N ILE A 169 2.79 -12.35 6.79
CA ILE A 169 2.27 -12.61 5.45
C ILE A 169 2.18 -14.13 5.27
N ARG A 170 0.99 -14.63 5.00
CA ARG A 170 0.72 -16.08 4.96
C ARG A 170 1.32 -16.73 3.72
N GLU A 171 1.31 -16.05 2.59
CA GLU A 171 1.83 -16.52 1.30
C GLU A 171 3.31 -16.23 1.07
N LEU A 172 4.07 -15.87 2.12
CA LEU A 172 5.47 -15.44 2.03
C LEU A 172 6.36 -16.43 1.27
N GLU A 173 6.25 -17.74 1.54
CA GLU A 173 7.09 -18.75 0.89
C GLU A 173 6.74 -18.92 -0.59
N THR A 174 5.47 -18.76 -0.96
CA THR A 174 5.02 -18.73 -2.37
C THR A 174 5.60 -17.51 -3.08
N ILE A 175 5.55 -16.33 -2.43
CA ILE A 175 6.13 -15.09 -2.95
C ILE A 175 7.64 -15.27 -3.19
N LYS A 176 8.38 -15.79 -2.21
CA LYS A 176 9.82 -16.08 -2.33
C LYS A 176 10.12 -16.99 -3.51
N THR A 177 9.33 -18.07 -3.65
CA THR A 177 9.51 -19.04 -4.73
C THR A 177 9.37 -18.38 -6.10
N LEU A 178 8.36 -17.53 -6.29
CA LEU A 178 8.14 -16.84 -7.56
C LEU A 178 9.21 -15.79 -7.83
N VAL A 179 9.61 -15.00 -6.82
CA VAL A 179 10.70 -14.02 -6.95
C VAL A 179 12.00 -14.73 -7.36
N ASN A 180 12.35 -15.83 -6.69
CA ASN A 180 13.55 -16.61 -7.01
C ASN A 180 13.47 -17.29 -8.42
N ALA A 181 12.25 -17.53 -8.93
CA ALA A 181 12.02 -17.99 -10.30
C ALA A 181 12.01 -16.87 -11.34
N GLY A 182 12.34 -15.64 -10.93
CA GLY A 182 12.47 -14.47 -11.81
C GLY A 182 11.14 -13.82 -12.20
N HIS A 183 10.09 -14.00 -11.39
CA HIS A 183 8.84 -13.29 -11.61
C HIS A 183 8.90 -11.87 -11.03
N ILE A 184 8.31 -10.90 -11.72
CA ILE A 184 7.79 -9.67 -11.11
C ILE A 184 6.53 -10.10 -10.36
N VAL A 185 6.51 -9.92 -9.03
CA VAL A 185 5.42 -10.42 -8.18
C VAL A 185 4.59 -9.25 -7.66
N ILE A 186 3.29 -9.24 -7.94
CA ILE A 186 2.31 -8.30 -7.39
C ILE A 186 1.63 -9.00 -6.21
N THR A 187 1.69 -8.42 -5.02
CA THR A 187 1.23 -9.06 -3.79
C THR A 187 0.87 -8.04 -2.70
N CYS A 188 0.25 -8.47 -1.62
CA CYS A 188 -0.17 -7.63 -0.49
C CYS A 188 -0.96 -6.38 -0.90
N GLY A 189 -1.77 -6.49 -1.96
CA GLY A 189 -2.63 -5.40 -2.41
C GLY A 189 -3.59 -4.94 -1.30
N GLY A 190 -3.72 -3.61 -1.15
CA GLY A 190 -4.51 -3.00 -0.09
C GLY A 190 -4.00 -3.26 1.33
N GLY A 191 -2.73 -3.67 1.47
CA GLY A 191 -2.13 -4.08 2.73
C GLY A 191 -2.32 -5.58 3.04
N GLY A 192 -2.95 -6.34 2.15
CA GLY A 192 -3.30 -7.74 2.32
C GLY A 192 -4.70 -7.96 2.90
N ILE A 193 -5.24 -9.15 2.72
CA ILE A 193 -6.52 -9.57 3.30
C ILE A 193 -6.31 -9.78 4.81
N PRO A 194 -6.94 -8.97 5.68
CA PRO A 194 -6.71 -9.06 7.12
C PRO A 194 -7.34 -10.33 7.69
N VAL A 195 -6.52 -11.13 8.38
CA VAL A 195 -6.95 -12.38 9.01
C VAL A 195 -6.39 -12.50 10.43
N ILE A 196 -7.09 -13.24 11.27
CA ILE A 196 -6.58 -13.76 12.54
C ILE A 196 -6.50 -15.28 12.48
N SER A 197 -5.60 -15.87 13.27
CA SER A 197 -5.50 -17.32 13.39
C SER A 197 -6.29 -17.79 14.64
N GLU A 198 -7.35 -18.59 14.42
CA GLU A 198 -8.14 -19.18 15.49
C GLU A 198 -8.17 -20.70 15.34
N ASN A 199 -7.62 -21.43 16.30
CA ASN A 199 -7.58 -22.90 16.29
C ASN A 199 -7.05 -23.48 14.95
N GLY A 200 -6.06 -22.84 14.36
CA GLY A 200 -5.47 -23.26 13.07
C GLY A 200 -6.25 -22.85 11.82
N LYS A 201 -7.38 -22.18 11.98
CA LYS A 201 -8.14 -21.59 10.87
C LYS A 201 -7.81 -20.11 10.72
N LEU A 202 -7.73 -19.65 9.48
CA LEU A 202 -7.64 -18.23 9.16
C LEU A 202 -9.06 -17.67 9.02
N VAL A 203 -9.35 -16.66 9.83
CA VAL A 203 -10.65 -15.99 9.86
C VAL A 203 -10.44 -14.54 9.47
N GLY A 204 -11.17 -14.07 8.45
CA GLY A 204 -11.14 -12.69 8.02
C GLY A 204 -11.73 -11.75 9.08
N VAL A 205 -11.12 -10.59 9.26
CA VAL A 205 -11.58 -9.56 10.22
C VAL A 205 -11.91 -8.25 9.51
N ASN A 206 -12.89 -7.52 10.04
CA ASN A 206 -13.32 -6.25 9.44
C ASN A 206 -12.29 -5.13 9.70
N ALA A 207 -11.27 -5.10 8.86
CA ALA A 207 -10.17 -4.17 8.92
C ALA A 207 -9.60 -3.90 7.53
N VAL A 208 -8.77 -2.88 7.40
CA VAL A 208 -7.92 -2.62 6.23
C VAL A 208 -6.52 -2.28 6.73
N ILE A 209 -5.56 -3.12 6.41
CA ILE A 209 -4.18 -2.92 6.82
C ILE A 209 -3.56 -1.77 6.00
N ASP A 210 -2.77 -0.93 6.65
CA ASP A 210 -2.02 0.11 5.92
C ASP A 210 -1.00 -0.54 4.97
N LYS A 211 -1.02 -0.12 3.70
CA LYS A 211 -0.16 -0.71 2.68
C LYS A 211 1.33 -0.46 2.93
N ASP A 212 1.70 0.70 3.49
CA ASP A 212 3.10 1.03 3.74
C ASP A 212 3.65 0.15 4.86
N ASN A 213 2.82 -0.14 5.89
CA ASN A 213 3.14 -1.10 6.95
C ASN A 213 3.29 -2.53 6.41
N ALA A 214 2.35 -2.98 5.57
CA ALA A 214 2.41 -4.31 4.97
C ALA A 214 3.61 -4.44 4.02
N SER A 215 3.94 -3.38 3.26
CA SER A 215 5.09 -3.35 2.37
C SER A 215 6.41 -3.40 3.14
N SER A 216 6.50 -2.69 4.27
CA SER A 216 7.65 -2.74 5.17
C SER A 216 7.86 -4.15 5.73
N LEU A 217 6.78 -4.79 6.21
CA LEU A 217 6.83 -6.17 6.69
C LEU A 217 7.26 -7.14 5.59
N LEU A 218 6.68 -7.02 4.39
CA LEU A 218 7.04 -7.86 3.23
C LEU A 218 8.51 -7.69 2.86
N ALA A 219 8.98 -6.46 2.75
CA ALA A 219 10.37 -6.15 2.42
C ALA A 219 11.33 -6.76 3.45
N ALA A 220 11.00 -6.64 4.74
CA ALA A 220 11.79 -7.23 5.83
C ALA A 220 11.84 -8.77 5.75
N GLN A 221 10.68 -9.42 5.55
CA GLN A 221 10.58 -10.88 5.50
C GLN A 221 11.18 -11.50 4.24
N LEU A 222 11.24 -10.74 3.13
CA LEU A 222 11.92 -11.14 1.89
C LEU A 222 13.44 -10.90 1.93
N GLY A 223 13.95 -10.18 2.93
CA GLY A 223 15.34 -9.72 2.95
C GLY A 223 15.61 -8.74 1.79
N ALA A 224 14.68 -7.84 1.51
CA ALA A 224 14.84 -6.86 0.45
C ALA A 224 15.92 -5.82 0.80
N ASP A 225 16.64 -5.36 -0.22
CA ASP A 225 17.65 -4.30 -0.09
C ASP A 225 16.99 -2.92 -0.01
N TYR A 226 15.88 -2.75 -0.74
CA TYR A 226 15.15 -1.49 -0.82
C TYR A 226 13.66 -1.68 -0.62
N LEU A 227 13.08 -0.76 0.15
CA LEU A 227 11.66 -0.44 0.14
C LEU A 227 11.50 0.90 -0.62
N VAL A 228 10.75 0.92 -1.72
CA VAL A 228 10.47 2.14 -2.49
C VAL A 228 9.01 2.52 -2.28
N ILE A 229 8.76 3.63 -1.62
CA ILE A 229 7.41 4.15 -1.39
C ILE A 229 7.15 5.27 -2.40
N LEU A 230 6.29 5.00 -3.36
CA LEU A 230 5.92 5.96 -4.39
C LEU A 230 4.74 6.83 -3.93
N THR A 231 4.92 8.15 -3.99
CA THR A 231 3.99 9.15 -3.47
C THR A 231 3.82 10.33 -4.42
N ALA A 232 3.13 11.39 -3.97
CA ALA A 232 2.80 12.57 -4.78
C ALA A 232 3.89 13.64 -4.78
N VAL A 233 4.96 13.44 -4.01
CA VAL A 233 6.07 14.40 -3.88
C VAL A 233 7.41 13.72 -4.19
N GLU A 234 8.35 14.48 -4.72
CA GLU A 234 9.67 13.96 -5.08
C GLU A 234 10.52 13.67 -3.85
N LYS A 235 10.42 14.49 -2.82
CA LYS A 235 11.16 14.35 -1.57
C LYS A 235 10.24 14.58 -0.37
N VAL A 236 10.66 14.11 0.78
CA VAL A 236 10.09 14.47 2.07
C VAL A 236 10.52 15.89 2.44
N ALA A 237 9.65 16.64 3.10
CA ALA A 237 9.98 17.96 3.60
C ALA A 237 9.62 18.11 5.08
N ILE A 238 10.40 18.91 5.79
CA ILE A 238 10.02 19.51 7.07
C ILE A 238 9.50 20.92 6.84
N ASN A 239 8.72 21.43 7.79
CA ASN A 239 8.03 22.73 7.69
C ASN A 239 7.20 22.89 6.40
N PHE A 240 6.60 21.79 5.94
CA PHE A 240 5.86 21.75 4.68
C PHE A 240 4.80 22.84 4.58
N GLY A 241 4.84 23.61 3.47
CA GLY A 241 3.93 24.72 3.22
C GLY A 241 4.26 26.03 3.98
N LYS A 242 5.38 26.11 4.70
CA LYS A 242 5.87 27.31 5.39
C LYS A 242 7.03 27.95 4.62
N GLU A 243 7.35 29.21 4.94
CA GLU A 243 8.47 29.94 4.30
C GLU A 243 9.84 29.25 4.48
N ASN A 244 10.02 28.55 5.61
CA ASN A 244 11.22 27.80 5.95
C ASN A 244 11.11 26.30 5.62
N GLN A 245 10.33 25.95 4.59
CA GLN A 245 10.24 24.56 4.11
C GLN A 245 11.60 24.08 3.59
N GLU A 246 12.00 22.88 4.01
CA GLU A 246 13.23 22.24 3.59
C GLU A 246 12.93 20.84 3.04
N TRP A 247 13.49 20.53 1.85
CA TRP A 247 13.42 19.23 1.21
C TRP A 247 14.59 18.35 1.64
N LEU A 248 14.28 17.17 2.16
CA LEU A 248 15.28 16.24 2.67
C LEU A 248 15.67 15.24 1.58
N SER A 249 16.97 15.03 1.36
CA SER A 249 17.48 14.02 0.44
C SER A 249 17.92 12.75 1.18
N ASP A 250 18.41 12.92 2.40
CA ASP A 250 18.92 11.86 3.26
C ASP A 250 18.36 12.07 4.66
N LEU A 251 17.99 10.98 5.33
CA LEU A 251 17.35 11.03 6.64
C LEU A 251 17.71 9.77 7.44
N THR A 252 18.41 9.95 8.55
CA THR A 252 18.64 8.83 9.46
C THR A 252 17.37 8.48 10.25
N VAL A 253 17.30 7.25 10.74
CA VAL A 253 16.20 6.80 11.62
C VAL A 253 16.04 7.73 12.83
N ASP A 254 17.15 8.17 13.44
CA ASP A 254 17.10 9.04 14.62
C ASP A 254 16.54 10.44 14.28
N GLN A 255 16.99 11.04 13.18
CA GLN A 255 16.43 12.31 12.68
C GLN A 255 14.95 12.17 12.32
N ALA A 256 14.56 11.04 11.70
CA ALA A 256 13.16 10.78 11.36
C ALA A 256 12.28 10.72 12.61
N LYS A 257 12.75 10.09 13.68
CA LYS A 257 12.06 10.03 14.98
C LYS A 257 11.96 11.38 15.65
N GLU A 258 13.01 12.19 15.57
CA GLU A 258 13.01 13.58 16.09
C GLU A 258 11.95 14.41 15.35
N TYR A 259 11.93 14.38 14.04
CA TYR A 259 10.93 15.11 13.24
C TYR A 259 9.49 14.59 13.42
N ILE A 260 9.31 13.30 13.76
CA ILE A 260 8.00 12.78 14.18
C ILE A 260 7.58 13.40 15.50
N ALA A 261 8.47 13.48 16.48
CA ALA A 261 8.19 14.08 17.79
C ALA A 261 7.86 15.59 17.68
N GLU A 262 8.43 16.27 16.70
CA GLU A 262 8.16 17.67 16.35
C GLU A 262 6.89 17.85 15.48
N GLU A 263 6.13 16.78 15.20
CA GLU A 263 4.94 16.78 14.35
C GLU A 263 5.17 17.35 12.94
N GLN A 264 6.35 17.13 12.35
CA GLN A 264 6.71 17.66 11.03
C GLN A 264 5.96 16.97 9.89
N PHE A 265 5.41 15.75 10.09
CA PHE A 265 4.80 14.95 9.04
C PHE A 265 3.28 14.86 9.19
N ALA A 266 2.56 15.07 8.09
CA ALA A 266 1.10 14.99 8.07
C ALA A 266 0.59 13.59 8.45
N LYS A 267 -0.25 13.47 9.50
CA LYS A 267 -0.73 12.24 10.13
C LYS A 267 -1.47 11.30 9.16
N GLY A 268 -2.20 11.83 8.18
CA GLY A 268 -2.98 11.05 7.22
C GLY A 268 -2.24 10.66 5.93
N SER A 269 -0.98 11.11 5.72
CA SER A 269 -0.30 10.93 4.44
C SER A 269 1.19 10.61 4.55
N MET A 270 2.02 11.52 5.04
CA MET A 270 3.48 11.33 5.10
C MET A 270 3.92 10.53 6.32
N LEU A 271 3.34 10.78 7.50
CA LEU A 271 3.73 10.10 8.74
C LEU A 271 3.72 8.56 8.63
N PRO A 272 2.67 7.90 8.11
CA PRO A 272 2.69 6.44 7.98
C PRO A 272 3.83 5.91 7.10
N LYS A 273 4.27 6.69 6.09
CA LYS A 273 5.38 6.32 5.20
C LYS A 273 6.73 6.40 5.92
N ILE A 274 6.93 7.44 6.71
CA ILE A 274 8.14 7.62 7.53
C ILE A 274 8.21 6.51 8.58
N GLU A 275 7.10 6.21 9.27
CA GLU A 275 7.06 5.12 10.24
C GLU A 275 7.33 3.75 9.61
N ALA A 276 6.79 3.48 8.42
CA ALA A 276 7.07 2.24 7.67
C ALA A 276 8.54 2.17 7.25
N ALA A 277 9.12 3.30 6.84
CA ALA A 277 10.54 3.41 6.47
C ALA A 277 11.46 3.16 7.65
N ILE A 278 11.18 3.75 8.82
CA ILE A 278 11.91 3.51 10.06
C ILE A 278 11.89 2.03 10.41
N ARG A 279 10.69 1.41 10.45
CA ARG A 279 10.56 -0.03 10.76
C ARG A 279 11.38 -0.90 9.82
N PHE A 280 11.38 -0.62 8.51
CA PHE A 280 12.18 -1.39 7.57
C PHE A 280 13.67 -1.21 7.80
N ALA A 281 14.15 0.01 8.03
CA ALA A 281 15.56 0.30 8.29
C ALA A 281 16.05 -0.37 9.59
N GLU A 282 15.25 -0.38 10.66
CA GLU A 282 15.62 -0.98 11.95
C GLU A 282 15.71 -2.52 11.93
N LEU A 283 15.08 -3.18 10.97
CA LEU A 283 15.05 -4.65 10.88
C LEU A 283 16.30 -5.27 10.26
N GLY A 284 17.31 -4.48 9.85
CA GLY A 284 18.58 -5.01 9.36
C GLY A 284 19.53 -3.96 8.80
N GLU A 285 20.82 -4.22 8.92
CA GLU A 285 21.87 -3.35 8.39
C GLU A 285 21.80 -3.21 6.87
N GLY A 286 22.12 -2.02 6.37
CA GLY A 286 22.17 -1.72 4.94
C GLY A 286 20.82 -1.58 4.24
N ARG A 287 19.71 -1.75 4.96
CA ARG A 287 18.35 -1.53 4.43
C ARG A 287 18.07 -0.05 4.21
N ARG A 288 17.44 0.26 3.09
CA ARG A 288 17.14 1.64 2.71
C ARG A 288 15.71 1.76 2.23
N THR A 289 15.00 2.79 2.69
CA THR A 289 13.72 3.17 2.12
C THR A 289 13.90 4.43 1.28
N LEU A 290 13.45 4.36 0.03
CA LEU A 290 13.35 5.52 -0.85
C LEU A 290 11.91 6.00 -0.90
N ILE A 291 11.67 7.27 -0.63
CA ILE A 291 10.38 7.95 -0.82
C ILE A 291 10.53 8.94 -1.99
N THR A 292 9.74 8.76 -3.05
CA THR A 292 9.84 9.61 -4.24
C THR A 292 8.57 9.54 -5.12
N LEU A 293 8.57 10.30 -6.23
CA LEU A 293 7.56 10.21 -7.30
C LEU A 293 7.72 8.92 -8.11
N LEU A 294 6.62 8.49 -8.75
CA LEU A 294 6.62 7.30 -9.62
C LEU A 294 7.66 7.40 -10.73
N ASP A 295 7.69 8.49 -11.46
CA ASP A 295 8.60 8.73 -12.60
C ASP A 295 10.06 8.98 -12.18
N LYS A 296 10.30 9.18 -10.89
CA LYS A 296 11.62 9.38 -10.30
C LYS A 296 12.21 8.14 -9.62
N ALA A 297 11.50 7.02 -9.62
CA ALA A 297 11.93 5.80 -8.92
C ALA A 297 13.31 5.31 -9.37
N ALA A 298 13.57 5.28 -10.69
CA ALA A 298 14.86 4.83 -11.22
C ALA A 298 16.01 5.78 -10.85
N GLU A 299 15.80 7.10 -10.96
CA GLU A 299 16.77 8.11 -10.53
C GLU A 299 17.02 8.04 -9.02
N GLY A 300 15.96 7.80 -8.23
CA GLY A 300 16.04 7.67 -6.77
C GLY A 300 16.83 6.44 -6.33
N ILE A 301 16.61 5.26 -6.94
CA ILE A 301 17.40 4.05 -6.67
C ILE A 301 18.87 4.26 -7.04
N ALA A 302 19.15 5.06 -8.09
CA ALA A 302 20.50 5.46 -8.47
C ALA A 302 21.11 6.55 -7.56
N GLY A 303 20.40 7.00 -6.52
CA GLY A 303 20.86 8.00 -5.55
C GLY A 303 20.87 9.44 -6.07
N LYS A 304 20.14 9.74 -7.14
CA LYS A 304 20.12 11.08 -7.75
C LYS A 304 19.01 11.98 -7.23
N THR A 305 17.94 11.43 -6.69
CA THR A 305 16.79 12.16 -6.18
C THR A 305 16.00 11.34 -5.15
N GLY A 306 14.90 11.91 -4.61
CA GLY A 306 14.09 11.30 -3.55
C GLY A 306 14.67 11.54 -2.16
N THR A 307 14.00 10.99 -1.15
CA THR A 307 14.50 10.94 0.23
C THR A 307 14.84 9.50 0.58
N VAL A 308 16.07 9.26 0.97
CA VAL A 308 16.54 7.95 1.45
C VAL A 308 16.52 7.94 2.97
N ILE A 309 15.82 6.96 3.56
CA ILE A 309 15.78 6.73 5.01
C ILE A 309 16.58 5.47 5.32
N HIS A 310 17.50 5.57 6.27
CA HIS A 310 18.42 4.48 6.65
C HIS A 310 18.86 4.59 8.13
N GLN A 311 19.52 3.57 8.64
CA GLN A 311 20.20 3.60 9.95
C GLN A 311 21.35 4.58 9.97
#